data_76ba3b74fe0389bd091d89b47edb5b72
#
_entry.id   76ba3b74fe0389bd091d89b47edb5b72
#
_cell.length_a   1.000
_cell.length_b   1.000
_cell.length_c   1.000
_cell.angle_alpha   90.00
_cell.angle_beta   90.00
_cell.angle_gamma   90.00
#
_symmetry.space_group_name_H-M   'P 1'
#
loop_
_entity.id
_entity.type
_entity.pdbx_description
1 polymer ?
#
loop_
_entity_poly.entity_id
_entity_poly.type
_entity_poly.pdbx_seq_one_letter_code
_entity_poly.pdbx_strand_id
1 'polypeptide(L)'
;VEEFPDSLFVIVNPLTREFLQHVGKANNRHNGSARPFTQLSAVLTRNLLITHHYEPMNCIDQLRAYLQRHGAQGDRGPDYLYHLILDATVDEYVPVLDYIDDSLDHLETFVLQNPRQALFQRMLRLKREIILLRKTLIYEREVLVRLARGEFDLVDEREMVYYRNVYDHLVRFTELIESSREMAADILQTYLAATSNRLNQIMKVLTTISTIVLPMTLIAGIYGMNFDEMPERQWGAWGYVFALVLMLACGVLSVGFFYLKKWL
;
A
#
# COMPACT_ATOMS: atom_id res chain seq x y z
N VAL A 1 9.00 17.59 21.93
CA VAL A 1 9.02 17.81 23.39
C VAL A 1 9.87 19.02 23.69
N GLU A 2 9.33 19.94 24.45
CA GLU A 2 10.02 21.15 24.91
C GLU A 2 9.96 21.19 26.45
N GLU A 3 11.10 21.40 27.08
CA GLU A 3 11.22 21.46 28.53
C GLU A 3 11.32 22.92 28.98
N PHE A 4 10.57 23.26 29.99
CA PHE A 4 10.58 24.54 30.68
C PHE A 4 10.92 24.31 32.16
N PRO A 5 11.30 25.30 32.95
CA PRO A 5 11.78 25.13 34.34
C PRO A 5 10.83 24.33 35.24
N ASP A 6 9.49 24.47 35.05
CA ASP A 6 8.47 23.83 35.89
C ASP A 6 7.43 23.04 35.06
N SER A 7 7.65 22.87 33.77
CA SER A 7 6.69 22.21 32.90
C SER A 7 7.33 21.55 31.69
N LEU A 8 6.71 20.48 31.20
CA LEU A 8 7.09 19.77 29.99
C LEU A 8 5.95 19.89 28.99
N PHE A 9 6.23 20.44 27.81
CA PHE A 9 5.30 20.52 26.70
C PHE A 9 5.56 19.40 25.71
N VAL A 10 4.53 18.59 25.45
CA VAL A 10 4.62 17.43 24.56
C VAL A 10 3.51 17.48 23.52
N ILE A 11 3.85 17.19 22.29
CA ILE A 11 2.89 17.04 21.18
C ILE A 11 2.98 15.60 20.69
N VAL A 12 1.82 14.95 20.58
CA VAL A 12 1.62 13.65 19.92
C VAL A 12 0.51 13.74 18.90
N ASN A 13 0.45 12.79 17.98
CA ASN A 13 -0.49 12.83 16.87
C ASN A 13 -1.38 11.58 16.82
N PRO A 14 -2.38 11.47 17.71
CA PRO A 14 -3.34 10.37 17.72
C PRO A 14 -4.11 10.24 16.41
N LEU A 15 -4.66 9.06 16.16
CA LEU A 15 -5.54 8.81 15.04
C LEU A 15 -6.89 9.53 15.23
N THR A 16 -7.46 10.04 14.13
CA THR A 16 -8.81 10.61 14.17
C THR A 16 -9.86 9.52 14.31
N ARG A 17 -10.96 9.81 15.03
CA ARG A 17 -12.10 8.88 15.14
C ARG A 17 -12.69 8.51 13.79
N GLU A 18 -12.76 9.46 12.88
CA GLU A 18 -13.26 9.24 11.54
C GLU A 18 -12.42 8.20 10.81
N PHE A 19 -11.10 8.30 10.90
CA PHE A 19 -10.19 7.33 10.30
C PHE A 19 -10.38 5.93 10.91
N LEU A 20 -10.38 5.81 12.24
CA LEU A 20 -10.57 4.54 12.95
C LEU A 20 -11.91 3.85 12.63
N GLN A 21 -13.00 4.64 12.48
CA GLN A 21 -14.30 4.09 12.11
C GLN A 21 -14.38 3.55 10.68
N HIS A 22 -13.47 3.99 9.81
CA HIS A 22 -13.41 3.58 8.42
C HIS A 22 -12.38 2.49 8.14
N VAL A 23 -11.45 2.26 9.05
CA VAL A 23 -10.47 1.16 8.97
C VAL A 23 -11.22 -0.18 8.88
N GLY A 24 -10.88 -1.01 7.91
CA GLY A 24 -11.48 -2.34 7.71
C GLY A 24 -12.84 -2.38 7.02
N LYS A 25 -13.50 -1.26 6.72
CA LYS A 25 -14.75 -1.25 5.96
C LYS A 25 -14.45 -1.34 4.46
N ALA A 26 -14.89 -2.43 3.81
CA ALA A 26 -14.62 -2.77 2.41
C ALA A 26 -15.05 -1.69 1.37
N ASN A 27 -15.83 -0.70 1.78
CA ASN A 27 -16.39 0.33 0.90
C ASN A 27 -15.70 1.69 1.12
N ASN A 28 -14.42 1.67 1.49
CA ASN A 28 -13.65 2.88 1.79
C ASN A 28 -13.38 3.68 0.50
N ARG A 29 -14.42 4.35 0.00
CA ARG A 29 -14.25 5.54 -0.85
C ARG A 29 -13.76 6.65 0.08
N HIS A 30 -12.52 6.57 0.52
CA HIS A 30 -11.87 7.73 1.11
C HIS A 30 -11.89 8.83 0.04
N ASN A 31 -12.89 9.68 0.16
CA ASN A 31 -12.80 11.02 -0.40
C ASN A 31 -11.57 11.62 0.28
N GLY A 32 -10.50 11.87 -0.44
CA GLY A 32 -9.13 12.18 0.00
C GLY A 32 -8.96 13.43 0.89
N SER A 33 -9.88 13.73 1.79
CA SER A 33 -9.86 14.90 2.67
C SER A 33 -9.82 14.58 4.17
N ALA A 34 -10.07 13.35 4.62
CA ALA A 34 -9.95 13.03 6.04
C ALA A 34 -8.46 12.88 6.41
N ARG A 35 -7.98 13.75 7.27
CA ARG A 35 -6.64 13.64 7.85
C ARG A 35 -6.64 12.44 8.79
N PRO A 36 -5.73 11.45 8.63
CA PRO A 36 -5.71 10.28 9.50
C PRO A 36 -5.26 10.62 10.94
N PHE A 37 -4.51 11.70 11.11
CA PHE A 37 -3.97 12.14 12.39
C PHE A 37 -4.50 13.50 12.77
N THR A 38 -4.65 13.68 14.08
CA THR A 38 -4.94 14.96 14.73
C THR A 38 -3.86 15.26 15.75
N GLN A 39 -3.88 16.45 16.34
CA GLN A 39 -2.86 16.87 17.30
C GLN A 39 -3.42 16.86 18.72
N LEU A 40 -2.69 16.22 19.63
CA LEU A 40 -2.86 16.32 21.07
C LEU A 40 -1.64 17.02 21.66
N SER A 41 -1.86 18.17 22.26
CA SER A 41 -0.83 18.90 23.02
C SER A 41 -1.05 18.68 24.49
N ALA A 42 0.01 18.38 25.24
CA ALA A 42 -0.01 18.18 26.67
C ALA A 42 1.01 19.07 27.36
N VAL A 43 0.62 19.67 28.46
CA VAL A 43 1.52 20.36 29.40
C VAL A 43 1.50 19.58 30.72
N LEU A 44 2.63 19.01 31.06
CA LEU A 44 2.86 18.26 32.28
C LEU A 44 3.62 19.14 33.28
N THR A 45 3.10 19.24 34.50
CA THR A 45 3.75 19.87 35.63
C THR A 45 3.78 18.87 36.80
N ARG A 46 4.40 19.21 37.92
CA ARG A 46 4.45 18.32 39.10
C ARG A 46 3.06 17.92 39.63
N ASN A 47 2.07 18.79 39.53
CA ASN A 47 0.74 18.58 40.15
C ASN A 47 -0.42 18.63 39.15
N LEU A 48 -0.16 18.95 37.86
CA LEU A 48 -1.21 19.22 36.91
C LEU A 48 -0.82 18.68 35.52
N LEU A 49 -1.78 18.04 34.86
CA LEU A 49 -1.74 17.68 33.45
C LEU A 49 -2.82 18.47 32.73
N ILE A 50 -2.43 19.30 31.75
CA ILE A 50 -3.33 20.02 30.86
C ILE A 50 -3.21 19.42 29.48
N THR A 51 -4.34 18.99 28.88
CA THR A 51 -4.40 18.50 27.51
C THR A 51 -5.24 19.42 26.65
N HIS A 52 -4.78 19.70 25.44
CA HIS A 52 -5.51 20.46 24.45
C HIS A 52 -5.62 19.67 23.14
N HIS A 53 -6.83 19.59 22.62
CA HIS A 53 -7.15 18.92 21.38
C HIS A 53 -8.32 19.62 20.66
N TYR A 54 -8.31 19.59 19.32
CA TYR A 54 -9.35 20.25 18.51
C TYR A 54 -10.59 19.37 18.29
N GLU A 55 -10.40 18.05 18.28
CA GLU A 55 -11.44 17.06 18.00
C GLU A 55 -11.59 16.06 19.13
N PRO A 56 -12.76 15.45 19.34
CA PRO A 56 -12.93 14.38 20.33
C PRO A 56 -11.98 13.21 20.05
N MET A 57 -11.28 12.75 21.08
CA MET A 57 -10.29 11.66 21.01
C MET A 57 -10.67 10.49 21.89
N ASN A 58 -10.44 9.26 21.40
CA ASN A 58 -10.75 8.06 22.19
C ASN A 58 -9.83 7.93 23.40
N CYS A 59 -8.54 8.24 23.26
CA CYS A 59 -7.58 8.20 24.37
C CYS A 59 -8.00 9.10 25.56
N ILE A 60 -8.54 10.29 25.28
CA ILE A 60 -9.04 11.20 26.32
C ILE A 60 -10.33 10.66 26.95
N ASP A 61 -11.24 10.09 26.16
CA ASP A 61 -12.46 9.50 26.69
C ASP A 61 -12.18 8.23 27.53
N GLN A 62 -11.18 7.44 27.12
CA GLN A 62 -10.70 6.29 27.91
C GLN A 62 -10.12 6.76 29.26
N LEU A 63 -9.30 7.80 29.26
CA LEU A 63 -8.78 8.39 30.49
C LEU A 63 -9.92 8.88 31.39
N ARG A 64 -10.91 9.59 30.86
CA ARG A 64 -12.08 10.04 31.64
C ARG A 64 -12.86 8.87 32.23
N ALA A 65 -13.10 7.82 31.45
CA ALA A 65 -13.77 6.61 31.91
C ALA A 65 -12.94 5.88 33.01
N TYR A 66 -11.62 5.85 32.87
CA TYR A 66 -10.72 5.30 33.86
C TYR A 66 -10.84 6.06 35.20
N LEU A 67 -10.74 7.38 35.17
CA LEU A 67 -10.85 8.25 36.37
C LEU A 67 -12.21 8.13 37.06
N GLN A 68 -13.29 8.00 36.27
CA GLN A 68 -14.66 7.81 36.85
C GLN A 68 -14.81 6.46 37.56
N ARG A 69 -14.14 5.40 37.08
CA ARG A 69 -14.23 4.05 37.67
C ARG A 69 -13.35 3.87 38.90
N HIS A 70 -12.17 4.44 38.92
CA HIS A 70 -11.15 4.19 39.90
C HIS A 70 -11.06 5.31 40.97
N GLY A 71 -11.89 6.35 40.84
CA GLY A 71 -11.88 7.49 41.76
C GLY A 71 -10.55 8.25 41.69
N ALA A 72 -10.29 9.08 42.67
CA ALA A 72 -8.99 9.70 42.82
C ALA A 72 -7.96 8.66 43.32
N GLN A 73 -7.58 7.68 42.53
CA GLN A 73 -6.26 7.02 42.65
C GLN A 73 -5.18 8.06 42.31
N GLY A 74 -5.43 9.29 42.72
CA GLY A 74 -4.58 10.44 42.58
C GLY A 74 -3.35 10.46 43.47
N ASP A 75 -3.00 9.33 44.12
CA ASP A 75 -1.67 9.14 44.70
C ASP A 75 -0.60 8.93 43.65
N ARG A 76 -0.99 8.70 42.39
CA ARG A 76 -0.10 8.71 41.23
C ARG A 76 -0.16 10.07 40.54
N GLY A 77 1.02 10.62 40.22
CA GLY A 77 1.18 11.95 39.64
C GLY A 77 0.53 12.18 38.29
N PRO A 78 0.54 13.41 37.78
CA PRO A 78 0.10 13.77 36.43
C PRO A 78 0.84 13.02 35.33
N ASP A 79 2.08 12.61 35.57
CA ASP A 79 2.92 11.79 34.70
C ASP A 79 2.30 10.40 34.46
N TYR A 80 1.74 9.76 35.48
CA TYR A 80 1.00 8.52 35.29
C TYR A 80 -0.26 8.71 34.43
N LEU A 81 -1.00 9.79 34.64
CA LEU A 81 -2.16 10.10 33.81
C LEU A 81 -1.77 10.35 32.35
N TYR A 82 -0.62 10.98 32.14
CA TYR A 82 -0.10 11.20 30.80
C TYR A 82 0.34 9.88 30.13
N HIS A 83 0.96 8.98 30.89
CA HIS A 83 1.24 7.63 30.41
C HIS A 83 -0.03 6.93 29.89
N LEU A 84 -1.15 6.98 30.64
CA LEU A 84 -2.41 6.35 30.20
C LEU A 84 -2.93 6.91 28.86
N ILE A 85 -2.73 8.20 28.62
CA ILE A 85 -3.08 8.82 27.32
C ILE A 85 -2.20 8.26 26.22
N LEU A 86 -0.89 8.16 26.45
CA LEU A 86 0.06 7.67 25.45
C LEU A 86 -0.17 6.18 25.15
N ASP A 87 -0.41 5.38 26.17
CA ASP A 87 -0.72 3.96 26.05
C ASP A 87 -1.98 3.75 25.20
N ALA A 88 -3.08 4.44 25.54
CA ALA A 88 -4.31 4.41 24.76
C ALA A 88 -4.12 4.91 23.31
N THR A 89 -3.25 5.90 23.08
CA THR A 89 -2.94 6.41 21.76
C THR A 89 -2.19 5.36 20.92
N VAL A 90 -1.25 4.66 21.53
CA VAL A 90 -0.44 3.63 20.86
C VAL A 90 -1.28 2.39 20.57
N ASP A 91 -2.18 2.01 21.45
CA ASP A 91 -3.12 0.90 21.23
C ASP A 91 -4.05 1.12 20.02
N GLU A 92 -4.37 2.37 19.69
CA GLU A 92 -5.18 2.71 18.53
C GLU A 92 -4.48 2.39 17.19
N TYR A 93 -3.17 2.19 17.16
CA TYR A 93 -2.46 1.81 15.94
C TYR A 93 -2.65 0.34 15.57
N VAL A 94 -2.94 -0.55 16.54
CA VAL A 94 -3.09 -1.99 16.29
C VAL A 94 -4.11 -2.30 15.19
N PRO A 95 -5.36 -1.85 15.24
CA PRO A 95 -6.34 -2.14 14.20
C PRO A 95 -5.97 -1.56 12.82
N VAL A 96 -5.13 -0.51 12.79
CA VAL A 96 -4.65 0.06 11.53
C VAL A 96 -3.55 -0.78 10.92
N LEU A 97 -2.64 -1.31 11.74
CA LEU A 97 -1.59 -2.24 11.30
C LEU A 97 -2.21 -3.53 10.76
N ASP A 98 -3.19 -4.11 11.46
CA ASP A 98 -3.92 -5.29 11.01
C ASP A 98 -4.62 -5.03 9.66
N TYR A 99 -5.28 -3.88 9.52
CA TYR A 99 -5.91 -3.49 8.25
C TYR A 99 -4.90 -3.35 7.10
N ILE A 100 -3.73 -2.80 7.36
CA ILE A 100 -2.66 -2.66 6.36
C ILE A 100 -2.19 -4.04 5.91
N ASP A 101 -1.95 -4.94 6.84
CA ASP A 101 -1.47 -6.30 6.59
C ASP A 101 -2.50 -7.08 5.76
N ASP A 102 -3.75 -7.15 6.19
CA ASP A 102 -4.86 -7.75 5.43
C ASP A 102 -4.99 -7.15 4.02
N SER A 103 -4.80 -5.82 3.89
CA SER A 103 -4.91 -5.14 2.60
C SER A 103 -3.76 -5.48 1.66
N LEU A 104 -2.54 -5.69 2.18
CA LEU A 104 -1.38 -6.12 1.42
C LEU A 104 -1.55 -7.55 0.92
N ASP A 105 -1.96 -8.47 1.78
CA ASP A 105 -2.23 -9.88 1.43
C ASP A 105 -3.27 -10.00 0.32
N HIS A 106 -4.35 -9.24 0.44
CA HIS A 106 -5.37 -9.17 -0.62
C HIS A 106 -4.82 -8.63 -1.94
N LEU A 107 -4.02 -7.56 -1.88
CA LEU A 107 -3.42 -6.97 -3.09
C LEU A 107 -2.44 -7.92 -3.76
N GLU A 108 -1.62 -8.63 -3.01
CA GLU A 108 -0.68 -9.63 -3.53
C GLU A 108 -1.41 -10.72 -4.31
N THR A 109 -2.46 -11.30 -3.71
CA THR A 109 -3.27 -12.35 -4.34
C THR A 109 -3.91 -11.88 -5.65
N PHE A 110 -4.50 -10.67 -5.67
CA PHE A 110 -5.18 -10.15 -6.85
C PHE A 110 -4.24 -9.70 -7.96
N VAL A 111 -3.05 -9.19 -7.62
CA VAL A 111 -2.04 -8.77 -8.60
C VAL A 111 -1.57 -9.94 -9.45
N LEU A 112 -1.38 -11.11 -8.84
CA LEU A 112 -0.96 -12.32 -9.56
C LEU A 112 -2.05 -12.86 -10.48
N GLN A 113 -3.32 -12.75 -10.08
CA GLN A 113 -4.45 -13.29 -10.85
C GLN A 113 -4.87 -12.39 -12.01
N ASN A 114 -5.02 -11.10 -11.76
CA ASN A 114 -5.53 -10.15 -12.78
C ASN A 114 -5.10 -8.70 -12.49
N PRO A 115 -3.94 -8.27 -12.99
CA PRO A 115 -3.45 -6.91 -12.79
C PRO A 115 -4.33 -5.88 -13.51
N ARG A 116 -5.19 -5.18 -12.75
CA ARG A 116 -6.08 -4.12 -13.25
C ARG A 116 -5.60 -2.75 -12.77
N GLN A 117 -5.87 -1.70 -13.53
CA GLN A 117 -5.53 -0.33 -13.17
C GLN A 117 -6.11 0.10 -11.81
N ALA A 118 -7.30 -0.39 -11.44
CA ALA A 118 -7.91 -0.12 -10.16
C ALA A 118 -7.08 -0.65 -8.97
N LEU A 119 -6.41 -1.80 -9.12
CA LEU A 119 -5.49 -2.35 -8.11
C LEU A 119 -4.27 -1.44 -7.94
N PHE A 120 -3.69 -0.96 -9.04
CA PHE A 120 -2.57 -0.03 -8.98
C PHE A 120 -2.90 1.24 -8.18
N GLN A 121 -4.07 1.83 -8.40
CA GLN A 121 -4.52 3.00 -7.63
C GLN A 121 -4.70 2.68 -6.14
N ARG A 122 -5.21 1.49 -5.81
CA ARG A 122 -5.36 1.04 -4.42
C ARG A 122 -3.99 0.85 -3.76
N MET A 123 -3.02 0.24 -4.44
CA MET A 123 -1.65 0.07 -3.97
C MET A 123 -0.98 1.41 -3.68
N LEU A 124 -1.11 2.40 -4.58
CA LEU A 124 -0.54 3.72 -4.37
C LEU A 124 -1.16 4.46 -3.18
N ARG A 125 -2.45 4.26 -2.90
CA ARG A 125 -3.09 4.82 -1.71
C ARG A 125 -2.55 4.19 -0.45
N LEU A 126 -2.56 2.86 -0.38
CA LEU A 126 -2.06 2.12 0.77
C LEU A 126 -0.58 2.45 1.06
N LYS A 127 0.25 2.55 0.03
CA LYS A 127 1.64 2.98 0.17
C LYS A 127 1.76 4.38 0.82
N ARG A 128 0.88 5.32 0.48
CA ARG A 128 0.89 6.66 1.10
C ARG A 128 0.46 6.59 2.57
N GLU A 129 -0.53 5.78 2.90
CA GLU A 129 -1.00 5.56 4.27
C GLU A 129 0.12 4.96 5.13
N ILE A 130 0.82 3.92 4.62
CA ILE A 130 1.98 3.29 5.26
C ILE A 130 3.09 4.32 5.53
N ILE A 131 3.46 5.14 4.54
CA ILE A 131 4.52 6.15 4.68
C ILE A 131 4.14 7.19 5.74
N LEU A 132 2.88 7.61 5.76
CA LEU A 132 2.40 8.60 6.72
C LEU A 132 2.38 8.04 8.14
N LEU A 133 1.86 6.82 8.32
CA LEU A 133 1.86 6.14 9.62
C LEU A 133 3.29 5.92 10.13
N ARG A 134 4.18 5.41 9.28
CA ARG A 134 5.60 5.24 9.62
C ARG A 134 6.23 6.54 10.13
N LYS A 135 5.98 7.64 9.44
CA LYS A 135 6.51 8.96 9.84
C LYS A 135 6.01 9.35 11.24
N THR A 136 4.73 9.16 11.51
CA THR A 136 4.13 9.48 12.83
C THR A 136 4.71 8.59 13.92
N LEU A 137 4.78 7.27 13.72
CA LEU A 137 5.35 6.33 14.68
C LEU A 137 6.82 6.65 15.04
N ILE A 138 7.62 7.07 14.06
CA ILE A 138 9.01 7.47 14.29
C ILE A 138 9.09 8.71 15.21
N TYR A 139 8.26 9.72 14.98
CA TYR A 139 8.25 10.91 15.83
C TYR A 139 7.75 10.61 17.24
N GLU A 140 6.70 9.80 17.38
CA GLU A 140 6.22 9.42 18.70
C GLU A 140 7.21 8.55 19.46
N ARG A 141 7.93 7.65 18.76
CA ARG A 141 9.01 6.88 19.37
C ARG A 141 10.13 7.77 19.91
N GLU A 142 10.46 8.85 19.20
CA GLU A 142 11.47 9.82 19.66
C GLU A 142 11.01 10.54 20.94
N VAL A 143 9.74 10.89 21.03
CA VAL A 143 9.16 11.47 22.26
C VAL A 143 9.22 10.45 23.39
N LEU A 144 8.76 9.22 23.15
CA LEU A 144 8.66 8.19 24.19
C LEU A 144 10.02 7.69 24.69
N VAL A 145 11.04 7.62 23.83
CA VAL A 145 12.38 7.23 24.29
C VAL A 145 12.96 8.21 25.31
N ARG A 146 12.70 9.51 25.13
CA ARG A 146 13.17 10.55 26.07
C ARG A 146 12.44 10.47 27.42
N LEU A 147 11.11 10.24 27.39
CA LEU A 147 10.30 10.00 28.60
C LEU A 147 10.72 8.71 29.32
N ALA A 148 10.92 7.62 28.59
CA ALA A 148 11.31 6.32 29.15
C ALA A 148 12.73 6.28 29.71
N ARG A 149 13.62 7.16 29.28
CA ARG A 149 14.99 7.30 29.79
C ARG A 149 15.09 8.18 31.02
N GLY A 150 14.00 8.84 31.43
CA GLY A 150 14.03 9.77 32.56
C GLY A 150 14.84 11.02 32.25
N GLU A 151 14.83 11.51 31.01
CA GLU A 151 15.51 12.76 30.64
C GLU A 151 14.87 13.99 31.31
N PHE A 152 13.67 13.83 31.89
CA PHE A 152 12.88 14.93 32.44
C PHE A 152 12.60 14.71 33.92
N ASP A 153 12.93 15.67 34.77
CA ASP A 153 12.71 15.64 36.24
C ASP A 153 11.23 15.57 36.65
N LEU A 154 10.31 15.81 35.71
CA LEU A 154 8.86 15.76 35.90
C LEU A 154 8.26 14.36 35.79
N VAL A 155 9.05 13.36 35.40
CA VAL A 155 8.66 11.96 35.30
C VAL A 155 9.27 11.18 36.48
N ASP A 156 8.45 10.62 37.36
CA ASP A 156 8.93 9.85 38.50
C ASP A 156 9.60 8.54 38.01
N GLU A 157 10.69 8.14 38.65
CA GLU A 157 11.38 6.88 38.38
C GLU A 157 10.44 5.66 38.39
N ARG A 158 9.42 5.67 39.22
CA ARG A 158 8.41 4.62 39.32
C ARG A 158 7.56 4.51 38.07
N GLU A 159 7.32 5.64 37.39
CA GLU A 159 6.47 5.69 36.21
C GLU A 159 7.27 5.45 34.92
N MET A 160 8.59 5.55 34.92
CA MET A 160 9.46 5.27 33.76
C MET A 160 9.27 3.87 33.18
N VAL A 161 8.93 2.88 34.03
CA VAL A 161 8.67 1.50 33.59
C VAL A 161 7.47 1.44 32.65
N TYR A 162 6.43 2.23 32.93
CA TYR A 162 5.24 2.30 32.09
C TYR A 162 5.53 2.98 30.74
N TYR A 163 6.26 4.08 30.75
CA TYR A 163 6.71 4.73 29.51
C TYR A 163 7.59 3.82 28.66
N ARG A 164 8.45 3.01 29.30
CA ARG A 164 9.26 2.00 28.60
C ARG A 164 8.40 0.94 27.92
N ASN A 165 7.34 0.48 28.58
CA ASN A 165 6.40 -0.48 27.98
C ASN A 165 5.74 0.10 26.72
N VAL A 166 5.25 1.33 26.77
CA VAL A 166 4.67 2.02 25.60
C VAL A 166 5.70 2.22 24.50
N TYR A 167 6.94 2.57 24.85
CA TYR A 167 8.05 2.68 23.92
C TYR A 167 8.33 1.36 23.20
N ASP A 168 8.36 0.24 23.95
CA ASP A 168 8.61 -1.10 23.38
C ASP A 168 7.49 -1.50 22.39
N HIS A 169 6.24 -1.13 22.66
CA HIS A 169 5.13 -1.30 21.70
C HIS A 169 5.38 -0.49 20.41
N LEU A 170 5.78 0.78 20.53
CA LEU A 170 6.07 1.62 19.37
C LEU A 170 7.27 1.13 18.55
N VAL A 171 8.30 0.58 19.19
CA VAL A 171 9.43 -0.06 18.48
C VAL A 171 8.90 -1.20 17.62
N ARG A 172 8.10 -2.10 18.20
CA ARG A 172 7.48 -3.21 17.47
C ARG A 172 6.61 -2.72 16.31
N PHE A 173 5.77 -1.72 16.54
CA PHE A 173 4.90 -1.17 15.48
C PHE A 173 5.70 -0.49 14.36
N THR A 174 6.82 0.15 14.69
CA THR A 174 7.73 0.72 13.70
C THR A 174 8.36 -0.37 12.83
N GLU A 175 8.72 -1.52 13.41
CA GLU A 175 9.25 -2.66 12.66
C GLU A 175 8.18 -3.28 11.76
N LEU A 176 6.95 -3.47 12.26
CA LEU A 176 5.84 -3.99 11.47
C LEU A 176 5.51 -3.10 10.28
N ILE A 177 5.42 -1.78 10.49
CA ILE A 177 5.12 -0.85 9.40
C ILE A 177 6.27 -0.75 8.38
N GLU A 178 7.52 -0.95 8.79
CA GLU A 178 8.65 -1.03 7.87
C GLU A 178 8.57 -2.29 6.99
N SER A 179 8.23 -3.44 7.58
CA SER A 179 7.96 -4.68 6.84
C SER A 179 6.80 -4.51 5.85
N SER A 180 5.70 -3.88 6.27
CA SER A 180 4.55 -3.58 5.39
C SER A 180 4.95 -2.65 4.24
N ARG A 181 5.87 -1.69 4.48
CA ARG A 181 6.40 -0.79 3.44
C ARG A 181 7.20 -1.55 2.38
N GLU A 182 8.03 -2.52 2.81
CA GLU A 182 8.81 -3.37 1.90
C GLU A 182 7.87 -4.26 1.08
N MET A 183 6.92 -4.93 1.73
CA MET A 183 5.91 -5.74 1.06
C MET A 183 5.11 -4.94 0.03
N ALA A 184 4.70 -3.71 0.35
CA ALA A 184 4.02 -2.83 -0.59
C ALA A 184 4.88 -2.48 -1.82
N ALA A 185 6.21 -2.37 -1.65
CA ALA A 185 7.14 -2.14 -2.75
C ALA A 185 7.27 -3.38 -3.64
N ASP A 186 7.35 -4.56 -3.04
CA ASP A 186 7.46 -5.85 -3.75
C ASP A 186 6.19 -6.18 -4.54
N ILE A 187 5.01 -5.93 -3.96
CA ILE A 187 3.72 -6.09 -4.67
C ILE A 187 3.66 -5.14 -5.89
N LEU A 188 4.14 -3.90 -5.75
CA LEU A 188 4.21 -2.96 -6.88
C LEU A 188 5.12 -3.46 -7.99
N GLN A 189 6.28 -4.00 -7.64
CA GLN A 189 7.21 -4.59 -8.61
C GLN A 189 6.60 -5.80 -9.31
N THR A 190 5.92 -6.66 -8.56
CA THR A 190 5.17 -7.82 -9.08
C THR A 190 4.06 -7.39 -10.05
N TYR A 191 3.33 -6.31 -9.72
CA TYR A 191 2.32 -5.73 -10.63
C TYR A 191 2.94 -5.29 -11.96
N LEU A 192 4.07 -4.59 -11.93
CA LEU A 192 4.76 -4.14 -13.13
C LEU A 192 5.25 -5.33 -13.96
N ALA A 193 5.82 -6.36 -13.31
CA ALA A 193 6.25 -7.59 -13.98
C ALA A 193 5.07 -8.34 -14.61
N ALA A 194 3.97 -8.51 -13.90
CA ALA A 194 2.76 -9.16 -14.40
C ALA A 194 2.16 -8.41 -15.60
N THR A 195 2.13 -7.06 -15.53
CA THR A 195 1.66 -6.22 -16.64
C THR A 195 2.58 -6.35 -17.85
N SER A 196 3.90 -6.33 -17.65
CA SER A 196 4.88 -6.52 -18.73
C SER A 196 4.73 -7.88 -19.39
N ASN A 197 4.57 -8.95 -18.59
CA ASN A 197 4.32 -10.30 -19.12
C ASN A 197 3.04 -10.36 -19.95
N ARG A 198 1.97 -9.70 -19.50
CA ARG A 198 0.72 -9.63 -20.26
C ARG A 198 0.89 -8.88 -21.59
N LEU A 199 1.62 -7.76 -21.60
CA LEU A 199 1.95 -7.04 -22.84
C LEU A 199 2.77 -7.91 -23.78
N ASN A 200 3.77 -8.64 -23.28
CA ASN A 200 4.56 -9.57 -24.08
C ASN A 200 3.70 -10.69 -24.67
N GLN A 201 2.71 -11.22 -23.94
CA GLN A 201 1.77 -12.19 -24.48
C GLN A 201 0.90 -11.61 -25.60
N ILE A 202 0.38 -10.39 -25.43
CA ILE A 202 -0.40 -9.70 -26.47
C ILE A 202 0.48 -9.47 -27.72
N MET A 203 1.70 -8.96 -27.54
CA MET A 203 2.65 -8.73 -28.63
C MET A 203 3.00 -10.03 -29.34
N LYS A 204 3.17 -11.12 -28.61
CA LYS A 204 3.43 -12.46 -29.15
C LYS A 204 2.29 -12.91 -30.06
N VAL A 205 1.05 -12.81 -29.59
CA VAL A 205 -0.15 -13.16 -30.40
C VAL A 205 -0.24 -12.28 -31.66
N LEU A 206 -0.09 -10.97 -31.51
CA LEU A 206 -0.15 -10.03 -32.62
C LEU A 206 0.93 -10.32 -33.66
N THR A 207 2.18 -10.54 -33.20
CA THR A 207 3.31 -10.87 -34.09
C THR A 207 3.05 -12.19 -34.83
N THR A 208 2.55 -13.22 -34.12
CA THR A 208 2.21 -14.51 -34.73
C THR A 208 1.18 -14.34 -35.85
N ILE A 209 0.07 -13.63 -35.57
CA ILE A 209 -0.96 -13.37 -36.58
C ILE A 209 -0.39 -12.60 -37.75
N SER A 210 0.34 -11.52 -37.49
CA SER A 210 0.92 -10.67 -38.56
C SER A 210 1.90 -11.44 -39.46
N THR A 211 2.76 -12.29 -38.86
CA THR A 211 3.75 -13.08 -39.59
C THR A 211 3.10 -14.16 -40.46
N ILE A 212 1.93 -14.69 -40.07
CA ILE A 212 1.17 -15.64 -40.88
C ILE A 212 0.42 -14.94 -42.03
N VAL A 213 -0.28 -13.84 -41.69
CA VAL A 213 -1.19 -13.16 -42.63
C VAL A 213 -0.45 -12.33 -43.68
N LEU A 214 0.67 -11.67 -43.28
CA LEU A 214 1.36 -10.72 -44.16
C LEU A 214 1.91 -11.37 -45.47
N PRO A 215 2.57 -12.55 -45.48
CA PRO A 215 2.99 -13.22 -46.69
C PRO A 215 1.78 -13.68 -47.54
N MET A 216 0.71 -14.15 -46.91
CA MET A 216 -0.50 -14.55 -47.62
C MET A 216 -1.13 -13.35 -48.36
N THR A 217 -1.19 -12.18 -47.68
CA THR A 217 -1.73 -10.95 -48.24
C THR A 217 -0.84 -10.45 -49.37
N LEU A 218 0.48 -10.58 -49.27
CA LEU A 218 1.43 -10.24 -50.35
C LEU A 218 1.17 -11.09 -51.60
N ILE A 219 1.05 -12.43 -51.40
CA ILE A 219 0.76 -13.34 -52.51
C ILE A 219 -0.59 -12.98 -53.17
N ALA A 220 -1.65 -12.81 -52.34
CA ALA A 220 -2.96 -12.41 -52.85
C ALA A 220 -2.92 -11.06 -53.58
N GLY A 221 -2.12 -10.11 -53.09
CA GLY A 221 -1.92 -8.81 -53.70
C GLY A 221 -1.23 -8.90 -55.09
N ILE A 222 -0.18 -9.71 -55.19
CA ILE A 222 0.53 -9.93 -56.47
C ILE A 222 -0.39 -10.58 -57.51
N TYR A 223 -1.11 -11.65 -57.12
CA TYR A 223 -2.03 -12.34 -58.01
C TYR A 223 -3.35 -11.58 -58.25
N GLY A 224 -3.64 -10.57 -57.43
CA GLY A 224 -4.75 -9.63 -57.64
C GLY A 224 -4.44 -8.47 -58.58
N MET A 225 -3.18 -8.30 -58.99
CA MET A 225 -2.79 -7.25 -59.96
C MET A 225 -3.16 -7.65 -61.38
N ASN A 226 -3.62 -6.67 -62.18
CA ASN A 226 -4.00 -6.87 -63.59
C ASN A 226 -2.80 -6.65 -64.53
N PHE A 227 -1.82 -7.53 -64.47
CA PHE A 227 -0.75 -7.54 -65.49
C PHE A 227 -1.14 -8.41 -66.67
N ASP A 228 -0.89 -7.95 -67.89
CA ASP A 228 -1.24 -8.66 -69.11
C ASP A 228 -0.37 -9.91 -69.35
N GLU A 229 0.86 -9.92 -68.85
CA GLU A 229 1.82 -11.02 -68.97
C GLU A 229 2.19 -11.62 -67.62
N MET A 230 1.29 -12.39 -67.01
CA MET A 230 1.63 -13.26 -65.89
C MET A 230 1.82 -14.71 -66.36
N PRO A 231 3.01 -15.33 -66.13
CA PRO A 231 3.27 -16.70 -66.64
C PRO A 231 2.23 -17.72 -66.18
N GLU A 232 1.74 -17.59 -64.93
CA GLU A 232 0.78 -18.54 -64.31
C GLU A 232 -0.64 -18.36 -64.88
N ARG A 233 -0.95 -17.22 -65.52
CA ARG A 233 -2.26 -16.99 -66.16
C ARG A 233 -2.43 -17.86 -67.39
N GLN A 234 -1.31 -18.26 -68.02
CA GLN A 234 -1.33 -19.19 -69.15
C GLN A 234 -1.74 -20.62 -68.69
N TRP A 235 -1.66 -20.95 -67.43
CA TRP A 235 -2.06 -22.25 -66.86
C TRP A 235 -3.57 -22.37 -66.58
N GLY A 236 -4.34 -21.33 -66.91
CA GLY A 236 -5.79 -21.35 -66.69
C GLY A 236 -6.20 -21.60 -65.23
N ALA A 237 -7.08 -22.54 -64.98
CA ALA A 237 -7.54 -22.88 -63.61
C ALA A 237 -6.42 -23.37 -62.69
N TRP A 238 -5.33 -23.92 -63.22
CA TRP A 238 -4.21 -24.41 -62.42
C TRP A 238 -3.36 -23.25 -61.81
N GLY A 239 -3.33 -22.07 -62.42
CA GLY A 239 -2.68 -20.89 -61.83
C GLY A 239 -3.36 -20.42 -60.56
N TYR A 240 -4.70 -20.50 -60.48
CA TYR A 240 -5.43 -20.21 -59.25
C TYR A 240 -5.15 -21.25 -58.14
N VAL A 241 -5.12 -22.52 -58.50
CA VAL A 241 -4.79 -23.59 -57.54
C VAL A 241 -3.37 -23.44 -57.04
N PHE A 242 -2.40 -23.05 -57.90
CA PHE A 242 -1.04 -22.82 -57.51
C PHE A 242 -0.90 -21.67 -56.49
N ALA A 243 -1.58 -20.54 -56.71
CA ALA A 243 -1.60 -19.43 -55.76
C ALA A 243 -2.16 -19.82 -54.40
N LEU A 244 -3.25 -20.59 -54.37
CA LEU A 244 -3.82 -21.09 -53.10
C LEU A 244 -2.88 -22.06 -52.38
N VAL A 245 -2.25 -23.00 -53.09
CA VAL A 245 -1.26 -23.91 -52.51
C VAL A 245 -0.05 -23.15 -51.96
N LEU A 246 0.43 -22.12 -52.66
CA LEU A 246 1.53 -21.29 -52.19
C LEU A 246 1.17 -20.53 -50.91
N MET A 247 -0.04 -19.95 -50.83
CA MET A 247 -0.52 -19.30 -49.60
C MET A 247 -0.62 -20.31 -48.45
N LEU A 248 -1.19 -21.48 -48.70
CA LEU A 248 -1.31 -22.54 -47.69
C LEU A 248 0.07 -23.00 -47.18
N ALA A 249 1.02 -23.20 -48.10
CA ALA A 249 2.40 -23.58 -47.78
C ALA A 249 3.08 -22.52 -46.90
N CYS A 250 2.95 -21.22 -47.23
CA CYS A 250 3.47 -20.13 -46.42
C CYS A 250 2.83 -20.13 -45.00
N GLY A 251 1.53 -20.33 -44.91
CA GLY A 251 0.83 -20.43 -43.63
C GLY A 251 1.32 -21.59 -42.75
N VAL A 252 1.38 -22.78 -43.34
CA VAL A 252 1.86 -24.00 -42.64
C VAL A 252 3.33 -23.84 -42.22
N LEU A 253 4.18 -23.31 -43.06
CA LEU A 253 5.60 -23.05 -42.72
C LEU A 253 5.73 -22.05 -41.57
N SER A 254 4.94 -20.99 -41.59
CA SER A 254 4.94 -19.97 -40.52
C SER A 254 4.46 -20.57 -39.18
N VAL A 255 3.37 -21.33 -39.19
CA VAL A 255 2.86 -22.04 -37.97
C VAL A 255 3.88 -23.05 -37.51
N GLY A 256 4.46 -23.85 -38.37
CA GLY A 256 5.51 -24.82 -38.05
C GLY A 256 6.74 -24.17 -37.42
N PHE A 257 7.16 -23.02 -37.93
CA PHE A 257 8.27 -22.24 -37.34
C PHE A 257 7.96 -21.80 -35.92
N PHE A 258 6.77 -21.25 -35.64
CA PHE A 258 6.37 -20.84 -34.30
C PHE A 258 6.22 -22.03 -33.35
N TYR A 259 5.72 -23.15 -33.84
CA TYR A 259 5.63 -24.39 -33.04
C TYR A 259 7.01 -24.90 -32.63
N LEU A 260 7.98 -24.96 -33.57
CA LEU A 260 9.37 -25.35 -33.27
C LEU A 260 10.07 -24.39 -32.28
N LYS A 261 9.74 -23.11 -32.33
CA LYS A 261 10.27 -22.11 -31.39
C LYS A 261 9.52 -22.05 -30.06
N LYS A 262 8.55 -22.93 -29.82
CA LYS A 262 7.69 -22.93 -28.60
C LYS A 262 7.00 -21.58 -28.35
N TRP A 263 6.59 -20.94 -29.44
CA TRP A 263 5.86 -19.68 -29.36
C TRP A 263 4.34 -19.88 -29.33
N LEU A 264 3.86 -21.01 -29.73
CA LEU A 264 2.48 -21.48 -29.62
C LEU A 264 2.36 -22.49 -28.50
#